data_6a34be44a228d26796b2fd5b9d64db35
#
_entry.id   6a34be44a228d26796b2fd5b9d64db35
#
_cell.length_a   1.000
_cell.length_b   1.000
_cell.length_c   1.000
_cell.angle_alpha   90.00
_cell.angle_beta   90.00
_cell.angle_gamma   90.00
#
_symmetry.space_group_name_H-M   'P 1'
#
loop_
_entity.id
_entity.type
_entity.pdbx_description
1 polymer ?
#
loop_
_entity_poly.entity_id
_entity_poly.type
_entity_poly.pdbx_seq_one_letter_code
_entity_poly.pdbx_strand_id
1 'polypeptide(L)'
;MNIYIMVDMEGISGIHTREQTKVDGLFYKDGRDYLTADVNACAEACKEAGAERVYVRDAHNNGTFIRWEGLSPAVDYIVKGGAGYLVRYEGVDDCDGVILLGYHAMTGTEEAIICHTMDLDNRYNVNGTDVGEITIDAMLAAEHNKPIIMVSGDDKACAEAKRFMPWVTTCEVKKGLAFDKGMLLAPAKAYATIREKTIEAINDLKNKKVYECPPSVTVTQTAPERPMRVGVGANLKEALLNRKAIEEPEAK
;
A
#
# COMPACT_ATOMS: atom_id res chain seq x y z
N MET A 1 -8.09 18.33 10.92
CA MET A 1 -7.15 17.49 10.15
C MET A 1 -7.88 16.24 9.71
N ASN A 2 -7.72 15.86 8.43
CA ASN A 2 -8.35 14.68 7.85
C ASN A 2 -7.27 13.69 7.41
N ILE A 3 -7.51 12.39 7.60
CA ILE A 3 -6.54 11.33 7.28
C ILE A 3 -7.14 10.37 6.27
N TYR A 4 -6.35 10.01 5.28
CA TYR A 4 -6.67 9.00 4.27
C TYR A 4 -5.93 7.70 4.56
N ILE A 5 -6.64 6.60 4.74
CA ILE A 5 -6.07 5.27 4.93
C ILE A 5 -6.25 4.50 3.63
N MET A 6 -5.17 4.30 2.90
CA MET A 6 -5.10 3.39 1.77
C MET A 6 -4.77 2.01 2.30
N VAL A 7 -5.62 1.02 2.03
CA VAL A 7 -5.49 -0.33 2.61
C VAL A 7 -5.16 -1.34 1.54
N ASP A 8 -4.11 -2.11 1.78
CA ASP A 8 -3.81 -3.32 1.03
C ASP A 8 -3.93 -4.55 1.95
N MET A 9 -3.86 -5.75 1.42
CA MET A 9 -4.23 -6.93 2.20
C MET A 9 -3.04 -7.75 2.68
N GLU A 10 -2.01 -7.88 1.87
CA GLU A 10 -0.90 -8.80 2.11
C GLU A 10 -0.09 -8.44 3.35
N GLY A 11 0.03 -7.16 3.68
CA GLY A 11 0.75 -6.66 4.85
C GLY A 11 -0.09 -6.61 6.14
N ILE A 12 -1.39 -6.90 6.10
CA ILE A 12 -2.29 -6.92 7.26
C ILE A 12 -1.81 -7.93 8.31
N SER A 13 -1.99 -7.60 9.59
CA SER A 13 -1.67 -8.50 10.68
C SER A 13 -2.48 -9.81 10.57
N GLY A 14 -1.87 -10.96 10.86
CA GLY A 14 -2.54 -12.26 10.72
C GLY A 14 -2.54 -12.83 9.29
N ILE A 15 -2.18 -12.06 8.26
CA ILE A 15 -2.04 -12.54 6.89
C ILE A 15 -0.63 -13.12 6.65
N HIS A 16 -0.54 -14.34 6.11
CA HIS A 16 0.73 -14.98 5.75
C HIS A 16 0.64 -15.87 4.52
N THR A 17 -0.54 -16.06 3.94
CA THR A 17 -0.74 -16.91 2.76
C THR A 17 -1.72 -16.28 1.78
N ARG A 18 -1.51 -16.53 0.50
CA ARG A 18 -2.41 -16.09 -0.58
C ARG A 18 -3.85 -16.61 -0.45
N GLU A 19 -4.04 -17.73 0.24
CA GLU A 19 -5.38 -18.26 0.51
C GLU A 19 -6.23 -17.32 1.38
N GLN A 20 -5.60 -16.34 2.03
CA GLN A 20 -6.29 -15.28 2.80
C GLN A 20 -6.57 -14.04 1.95
N THR A 21 -5.86 -13.82 0.81
CA THR A 21 -5.89 -12.56 0.05
C THR A 21 -6.62 -12.65 -1.30
N LYS A 22 -7.02 -13.83 -1.75
CA LYS A 22 -7.76 -14.03 -3.02
C LYS A 22 -9.24 -14.39 -2.76
N VAL A 23 -10.13 -13.93 -3.65
CA VAL A 23 -11.61 -14.09 -3.50
C VAL A 23 -12.05 -15.52 -3.25
N ASP A 24 -11.45 -16.50 -3.95
CA ASP A 24 -11.81 -17.93 -3.82
C ASP A 24 -10.84 -18.69 -2.90
N GLY A 25 -10.10 -17.97 -2.06
CA GLY A 25 -9.13 -18.55 -1.15
C GLY A 25 -9.80 -19.28 0.02
N LEU A 26 -9.17 -20.37 0.48
CA LEU A 26 -9.69 -21.18 1.57
C LEU A 26 -9.92 -20.39 2.86
N PHE A 27 -9.08 -19.37 3.12
CA PHE A 27 -9.13 -18.51 4.31
C PHE A 27 -9.53 -17.06 3.99
N TYR A 28 -10.23 -16.85 2.87
CA TYR A 28 -10.65 -15.52 2.42
C TYR A 28 -11.47 -14.76 3.47
N LYS A 29 -12.38 -15.45 4.15
CA LYS A 29 -13.22 -14.84 5.19
C LYS A 29 -12.37 -14.32 6.34
N ASP A 30 -11.42 -15.14 6.82
CA ASP A 30 -10.54 -14.77 7.93
C ASP A 30 -9.66 -13.58 7.54
N GLY A 31 -9.12 -13.58 6.31
CA GLY A 31 -8.34 -12.47 5.78
C GLY A 31 -9.09 -11.15 5.80
N ARG A 32 -10.37 -11.14 5.38
CA ARG A 32 -11.24 -9.96 5.43
C ARG A 32 -11.52 -9.48 6.86
N ASP A 33 -11.70 -10.42 7.79
CA ASP A 33 -11.93 -10.11 9.20
C ASP A 33 -10.69 -9.43 9.80
N TYR A 34 -9.48 -9.94 9.51
CA TYR A 34 -8.21 -9.35 9.95
C TYR A 34 -7.98 -7.97 9.35
N LEU A 35 -8.22 -7.82 8.03
CA LEU A 35 -8.11 -6.53 7.34
C LEU A 35 -9.03 -5.48 7.97
N THR A 36 -10.29 -5.83 8.22
CA THR A 36 -11.26 -4.92 8.81
C THR A 36 -10.86 -4.53 10.24
N ALA A 37 -10.29 -5.47 11.01
CA ALA A 37 -9.82 -5.19 12.36
C ALA A 37 -8.61 -4.24 12.39
N ASP A 38 -7.62 -4.41 11.48
CA ASP A 38 -6.49 -3.49 11.36
C ASP A 38 -6.96 -2.08 10.95
N VAL A 39 -7.93 -1.99 10.02
CA VAL A 39 -8.57 -0.72 9.62
C VAL A 39 -9.20 -0.03 10.82
N ASN A 40 -9.96 -0.77 11.63
CA ASN A 40 -10.61 -0.23 12.81
C ASN A 40 -9.59 0.29 13.83
N ALA A 41 -8.54 -0.49 14.12
CA ALA A 41 -7.48 -0.08 15.04
C ALA A 41 -6.77 1.21 14.57
N CYS A 42 -6.51 1.32 13.26
CA CYS A 42 -5.91 2.51 12.67
C CYS A 42 -6.86 3.72 12.70
N ALA A 43 -8.13 3.54 12.30
CA ALA A 43 -9.12 4.62 12.25
C ALA A 43 -9.43 5.17 13.66
N GLU A 44 -9.60 4.31 14.65
CA GLU A 44 -9.80 4.71 16.04
C GLU A 44 -8.60 5.50 16.58
N ALA A 45 -7.38 5.07 16.25
CA ALA A 45 -6.17 5.80 16.59
C ALA A 45 -6.07 7.16 15.90
N CYS A 46 -6.54 7.28 14.64
CA CYS A 46 -6.63 8.57 13.96
C CYS A 46 -7.55 9.53 14.72
N LYS A 47 -8.73 9.07 15.13
CA LYS A 47 -9.66 9.89 15.93
C LYS A 47 -9.08 10.29 17.27
N GLU A 48 -8.42 9.37 17.96
CA GLU A 48 -7.75 9.66 19.23
C GLU A 48 -6.64 10.71 19.08
N ALA A 49 -5.90 10.67 17.97
CA ALA A 49 -4.87 11.67 17.64
C ALA A 49 -5.46 13.01 17.13
N GLY A 50 -6.80 13.16 17.12
CA GLY A 50 -7.48 14.41 16.77
C GLY A 50 -7.85 14.54 15.30
N ALA A 51 -7.90 13.45 14.52
CA ALA A 51 -8.42 13.52 13.17
C ALA A 51 -9.91 13.84 13.19
N GLU A 52 -10.31 14.88 12.43
CA GLU A 52 -11.70 15.29 12.26
C GLU A 52 -12.46 14.26 11.39
N ARG A 53 -11.82 13.85 10.28
CA ARG A 53 -12.37 12.84 9.38
C ARG A 53 -11.34 11.79 9.01
N VAL A 54 -11.83 10.56 8.87
CA VAL A 54 -11.04 9.41 8.42
C VAL A 54 -11.69 8.81 7.18
N TYR A 55 -10.95 8.83 6.09
CA TYR A 55 -11.32 8.22 4.82
C TYR A 55 -10.57 6.91 4.68
N VAL A 56 -11.24 5.87 4.22
CA VAL A 56 -10.62 4.56 3.99
C VAL A 56 -10.83 4.13 2.56
N ARG A 57 -9.77 3.79 1.85
CA ARG A 57 -9.79 3.20 0.53
C ARG A 57 -9.31 1.76 0.59
N ASP A 58 -10.16 0.83 0.18
CA ASP A 58 -9.76 -0.56 -0.10
C ASP A 58 -9.06 -0.59 -1.46
N ALA A 59 -7.73 -0.69 -1.46
CA ALA A 59 -6.91 -0.66 -2.66
C ALA A 59 -6.53 -2.05 -3.18
N HIS A 60 -6.80 -3.09 -2.38
CA HIS A 60 -6.51 -4.46 -2.77
C HIS A 60 -7.46 -4.93 -3.88
N ASN A 61 -6.89 -5.44 -4.98
CA ASN A 61 -7.64 -6.01 -6.10
C ASN A 61 -8.77 -5.07 -6.59
N ASN A 62 -10.02 -5.46 -6.42
CA ASN A 62 -11.21 -4.71 -6.86
C ASN A 62 -11.86 -3.85 -5.75
N GLY A 63 -11.24 -3.72 -4.58
CA GLY A 63 -11.72 -2.87 -3.49
C GLY A 63 -12.98 -3.40 -2.77
N THR A 64 -13.10 -4.72 -2.59
CA THR A 64 -14.27 -5.35 -1.97
C THR A 64 -13.98 -6.17 -0.71
N PHE A 65 -12.77 -6.04 -0.16
CA PHE A 65 -12.30 -6.88 0.94
C PHE A 65 -12.68 -6.36 2.32
N ILE A 66 -12.75 -5.05 2.52
CA ILE A 66 -13.22 -4.48 3.79
C ILE A 66 -14.69 -4.87 4.02
N ARG A 67 -15.00 -5.40 5.21
CA ARG A 67 -16.37 -5.74 5.59
C ARG A 67 -17.11 -4.51 6.07
N TRP A 68 -18.17 -4.15 5.36
CA TRP A 68 -18.99 -2.98 5.70
C TRP A 68 -19.56 -3.04 7.12
N GLU A 69 -20.15 -4.18 7.49
CA GLU A 69 -20.81 -4.36 8.78
C GLU A 69 -19.84 -4.40 9.98
N GLY A 70 -18.56 -4.59 9.70
CA GLY A 70 -17.51 -4.67 10.72
C GLY A 70 -16.77 -3.36 10.99
N LEU A 71 -17.08 -2.30 10.22
CA LEU A 71 -16.35 -1.04 10.36
C LEU A 71 -16.69 -0.30 11.65
N SER A 72 -15.66 0.21 12.31
CA SER A 72 -15.76 1.13 13.43
C SER A 72 -16.42 2.45 13.01
N PRO A 73 -17.23 3.10 13.89
CA PRO A 73 -17.75 4.43 13.63
C PRO A 73 -16.68 5.52 13.56
N ALA A 74 -15.41 5.18 13.82
CA ALA A 74 -14.27 6.06 13.59
C ALA A 74 -13.98 6.31 12.10
N VAL A 75 -14.48 5.43 11.20
CA VAL A 75 -14.41 5.63 9.75
C VAL A 75 -15.58 6.50 9.30
N ASP A 76 -15.29 7.69 8.77
CA ASP A 76 -16.33 8.60 8.26
C ASP A 76 -16.77 8.24 6.84
N TYR A 77 -15.81 7.88 5.97
CA TYR A 77 -16.07 7.50 4.59
C TYR A 77 -15.26 6.30 4.16
N ILE A 78 -15.90 5.41 3.42
CA ILE A 78 -15.22 4.34 2.72
C ILE A 78 -15.35 4.54 1.21
N VAL A 79 -14.22 4.63 0.51
CA VAL A 79 -14.15 4.72 -0.95
C VAL A 79 -14.07 3.31 -1.52
N LYS A 80 -15.11 2.89 -2.19
CA LYS A 80 -15.23 1.54 -2.79
C LYS A 80 -15.41 1.57 -4.28
N GLY A 81 -15.00 0.50 -4.93
CA GLY A 81 -15.13 0.32 -6.36
C GLY A 81 -14.06 1.02 -7.17
N GLY A 82 -14.04 0.73 -8.46
CA GLY A 82 -12.98 1.17 -9.36
C GLY A 82 -11.66 0.43 -9.12
N ALA A 83 -10.97 0.14 -10.19
CA ALA A 83 -9.64 -0.46 -10.17
C ALA A 83 -8.67 0.39 -10.99
N GLY A 84 -7.40 0.30 -10.66
CA GLY A 84 -6.32 0.95 -11.39
C GLY A 84 -5.95 2.36 -10.90
N TYR A 85 -4.94 2.91 -11.51
CA TYR A 85 -4.24 4.11 -11.05
C TYR A 85 -5.06 5.40 -11.10
N LEU A 86 -6.08 5.46 -11.98
CA LEU A 86 -6.90 6.67 -12.17
C LEU A 86 -7.78 6.98 -10.97
N VAL A 87 -8.26 5.95 -10.28
CA VAL A 87 -9.25 6.07 -9.19
C VAL A 87 -8.65 5.77 -7.80
N ARG A 88 -7.35 5.49 -7.75
CA ARG A 88 -6.69 5.00 -6.53
C ARG A 88 -6.76 6.02 -5.39
N TYR A 89 -6.69 7.32 -5.70
CA TYR A 89 -6.68 8.41 -4.73
C TYR A 89 -7.93 9.30 -4.75
N GLU A 90 -9.08 8.77 -5.21
CA GLU A 90 -10.34 9.51 -5.13
C GLU A 90 -10.68 9.88 -3.69
N GLY A 91 -10.98 11.16 -3.46
CA GLY A 91 -11.33 11.71 -2.14
C GLY A 91 -10.13 12.10 -1.28
N VAL A 92 -8.88 11.95 -1.75
CA VAL A 92 -7.68 12.30 -0.97
C VAL A 92 -7.45 13.82 -0.84
N ASP A 93 -8.02 14.62 -1.74
CA ASP A 93 -7.74 16.07 -1.80
C ASP A 93 -8.12 16.80 -0.52
N ASP A 94 -9.16 16.32 0.19
CA ASP A 94 -9.61 16.86 1.48
C ASP A 94 -8.76 16.41 2.68
N CYS A 95 -7.73 15.57 2.46
CA CYS A 95 -6.92 14.97 3.53
C CYS A 95 -5.57 15.68 3.69
N ASP A 96 -5.00 15.60 4.88
CA ASP A 96 -3.70 16.21 5.24
C ASP A 96 -2.54 15.22 5.15
N GLY A 97 -2.82 13.92 5.17
CA GLY A 97 -1.82 12.86 5.08
C GLY A 97 -2.43 11.51 4.74
N VAL A 98 -1.59 10.62 4.23
CA VAL A 98 -1.96 9.27 3.78
C VAL A 98 -1.22 8.22 4.63
N ILE A 99 -1.97 7.22 5.08
CA ILE A 99 -1.45 6.00 5.71
C ILE A 99 -1.56 4.87 4.69
N LEU A 100 -0.48 4.16 4.42
CA LEU A 100 -0.46 2.90 3.68
C LEU A 100 -0.55 1.75 4.68
N LEU A 101 -1.73 1.20 4.87
CA LEU A 101 -2.02 0.16 5.85
C LEU A 101 -2.02 -1.22 5.18
N GLY A 102 -1.25 -2.16 5.73
CA GLY A 102 -1.24 -3.53 5.24
C GLY A 102 -0.51 -3.74 3.92
N TYR A 103 0.52 -2.95 3.64
CA TYR A 103 1.34 -3.05 2.45
C TYR A 103 2.41 -4.13 2.58
N HIS A 104 2.91 -4.60 1.46
CA HIS A 104 3.93 -5.64 1.31
C HIS A 104 5.15 -5.12 0.54
N ALA A 105 6.25 -5.86 0.60
CA ALA A 105 7.46 -5.52 -0.15
C ALA A 105 7.31 -5.83 -1.65
N MET A 106 8.15 -5.20 -2.47
CA MET A 106 8.18 -5.38 -3.92
C MET A 106 8.54 -6.80 -4.35
N THR A 107 8.20 -7.15 -5.58
CA THR A 107 8.53 -8.44 -6.21
C THR A 107 10.01 -8.78 -6.07
N GLY A 108 10.28 -10.00 -5.59
CA GLY A 108 11.63 -10.55 -5.47
C GLY A 108 12.37 -10.14 -4.20
N THR A 109 11.69 -9.51 -3.23
CA THR A 109 12.26 -9.26 -1.91
C THR A 109 12.38 -10.58 -1.14
N GLU A 110 13.62 -10.95 -0.78
CA GLU A 110 13.89 -12.17 -0.05
C GLU A 110 13.21 -12.17 1.33
N GLU A 111 12.72 -13.33 1.74
CA GLU A 111 12.04 -13.55 3.03
C GLU A 111 10.82 -12.63 3.29
N ALA A 112 10.33 -11.89 2.32
CA ALA A 112 9.11 -11.08 2.47
C ALA A 112 7.84 -11.92 2.27
N ILE A 113 6.78 -11.60 3.03
CA ILE A 113 5.50 -12.30 2.93
C ILE A 113 4.72 -11.78 1.74
N ILE A 114 4.35 -12.68 0.83
CA ILE A 114 3.51 -12.44 -0.37
C ILE A 114 4.00 -11.22 -1.18
N CYS A 115 5.33 -11.04 -1.28
CA CYS A 115 5.92 -9.91 -2.00
C CYS A 115 5.61 -9.97 -3.49
N HIS A 116 5.14 -8.85 -4.03
CA HIS A 116 4.83 -8.71 -5.46
C HIS A 116 4.74 -7.22 -5.85
N THR A 117 4.36 -6.89 -7.08
CA THR A 117 4.06 -5.52 -7.49
C THR A 117 2.91 -5.54 -8.50
N MET A 118 1.70 -5.22 -8.06
CA MET A 118 0.43 -5.26 -8.80
C MET A 118 -0.02 -6.66 -9.22
N ASP A 119 0.89 -7.50 -9.59
CA ASP A 119 0.75 -8.90 -9.98
C ASP A 119 1.97 -9.67 -9.46
N LEU A 120 1.84 -10.96 -9.22
CA LEU A 120 2.90 -11.77 -8.60
C LEU A 120 4.24 -11.73 -9.31
N ASP A 121 4.21 -11.67 -10.64
CA ASP A 121 5.40 -11.82 -11.47
C ASP A 121 5.87 -10.49 -12.07
N ASN A 122 5.12 -9.42 -11.89
CA ASN A 122 5.50 -8.11 -12.42
C ASN A 122 6.65 -7.50 -11.61
N ARG A 123 7.58 -6.88 -12.32
CA ARG A 123 8.57 -5.96 -11.78
C ARG A 123 8.36 -4.60 -12.42
N TYR A 124 8.42 -3.58 -11.59
CA TYR A 124 8.34 -2.20 -12.04
C TYR A 124 9.65 -1.48 -11.76
N ASN A 125 10.11 -0.77 -12.76
CA ASN A 125 11.29 0.10 -12.66
C ASN A 125 10.87 1.51 -13.05
N VAL A 126 11.22 2.47 -12.22
CA VAL A 126 10.97 3.90 -12.46
C VAL A 126 12.33 4.61 -12.57
N ASN A 127 12.60 5.16 -13.73
CA ASN A 127 13.86 5.89 -13.99
C ASN A 127 15.13 5.13 -13.57
N GLY A 128 15.18 3.82 -13.82
CA GLY A 128 16.32 2.98 -13.48
C GLY A 128 16.31 2.37 -12.08
N THR A 129 15.31 2.67 -11.25
CA THR A 129 15.16 2.14 -9.88
C THR A 129 13.97 1.19 -9.80
N ASP A 130 14.19 -0.02 -9.27
CA ASP A 130 13.11 -0.95 -9.00
C ASP A 130 12.25 -0.46 -7.84
N VAL A 131 10.92 -0.52 -8.02
CA VAL A 131 9.94 0.01 -7.09
C VAL A 131 8.81 -1.00 -6.84
N GLY A 132 8.30 -1.00 -5.62
CA GLY A 132 7.08 -1.68 -5.21
C GLY A 132 5.87 -0.74 -5.15
N GLU A 133 4.74 -1.29 -4.71
CA GLU A 133 3.49 -0.54 -4.56
C GLU A 133 3.59 0.60 -3.54
N ILE A 134 4.41 0.44 -2.51
CA ILE A 134 4.70 1.49 -1.52
C ILE A 134 5.23 2.76 -2.21
N THR A 135 6.21 2.61 -3.12
CA THR A 135 6.79 3.75 -3.83
C THR A 135 5.86 4.27 -4.92
N ILE A 136 5.17 3.38 -5.63
CA ILE A 136 4.15 3.75 -6.64
C ILE A 136 3.07 4.61 -5.98
N ASP A 137 2.55 4.19 -4.83
CA ASP A 137 1.53 4.95 -4.11
C ASP A 137 2.05 6.25 -3.50
N ALA A 138 3.33 6.27 -3.05
CA ALA A 138 3.94 7.53 -2.62
C ALA A 138 4.04 8.56 -3.76
N MET A 139 4.39 8.13 -4.96
CA MET A 139 4.43 8.99 -6.14
C MET A 139 3.04 9.45 -6.57
N LEU A 140 2.04 8.57 -6.53
CA LEU A 140 0.64 8.94 -6.85
C LEU A 140 0.06 9.90 -5.80
N ALA A 141 0.34 9.71 -4.51
CA ALA A 141 -0.06 10.64 -3.45
C ALA A 141 0.60 12.02 -3.63
N ALA A 142 1.85 12.05 -4.09
CA ALA A 142 2.57 13.28 -4.38
C ALA A 142 1.93 14.11 -5.50
N GLU A 143 1.27 13.48 -6.48
CA GLU A 143 0.50 14.19 -7.52
C GLU A 143 -0.68 15.00 -6.93
N HIS A 144 -1.16 14.60 -5.74
CA HIS A 144 -2.17 15.31 -4.94
C HIS A 144 -1.53 16.19 -3.84
N ASN A 145 -0.20 16.32 -3.83
CA ASN A 145 0.55 17.03 -2.78
C ASN A 145 0.28 16.48 -1.37
N LYS A 146 0.15 15.15 -1.23
CA LYS A 146 -0.10 14.49 0.06
C LYS A 146 1.11 13.67 0.51
N PRO A 147 1.57 13.85 1.77
CA PRO A 147 2.63 13.02 2.33
C PRO A 147 2.11 11.63 2.72
N ILE A 148 2.92 10.60 2.48
CA ILE A 148 2.75 9.33 3.18
C ILE A 148 3.33 9.50 4.58
N ILE A 149 2.49 9.30 5.60
CA ILE A 149 2.86 9.53 6.99
C ILE A 149 3.19 8.25 7.75
N MET A 150 2.59 7.13 7.35
CA MET A 150 2.86 5.80 7.93
C MET A 150 2.72 4.71 6.86
N VAL A 151 3.53 3.66 7.00
CA VAL A 151 3.41 2.40 6.25
C VAL A 151 3.40 1.24 7.25
N SER A 152 2.41 0.35 7.17
CA SER A 152 2.38 -0.88 7.94
C SER A 152 2.51 -2.11 7.06
N GLY A 153 3.17 -3.15 7.58
CA GLY A 153 3.39 -4.41 6.89
C GLY A 153 4.34 -5.33 7.65
N ASP A 154 5.04 -6.19 6.92
CA ASP A 154 6.14 -6.95 7.48
C ASP A 154 7.42 -6.10 7.60
N ASP A 155 8.47 -6.67 8.17
CA ASP A 155 9.78 -6.00 8.35
C ASP A 155 10.41 -5.57 7.02
N LYS A 156 10.16 -6.30 5.91
CA LYS A 156 10.71 -5.99 4.59
C LYS A 156 9.97 -4.83 3.92
N ALA A 157 8.63 -4.80 4.04
CA ALA A 157 7.81 -3.67 3.60
C ALA A 157 8.18 -2.38 4.36
N CYS A 158 8.39 -2.49 5.68
CA CYS A 158 8.86 -1.39 6.50
C CYS A 158 10.26 -0.90 6.09
N ALA A 159 11.18 -1.82 5.76
CA ALA A 159 12.51 -1.47 5.27
C ALA A 159 12.46 -0.80 3.89
N GLU A 160 11.61 -1.28 2.97
CA GLU A 160 11.37 -0.65 1.67
C GLU A 160 10.82 0.77 1.85
N ALA A 161 9.81 0.95 2.70
CA ALA A 161 9.24 2.27 2.99
C ALA A 161 10.31 3.25 3.50
N LYS A 162 11.17 2.83 4.43
CA LYS A 162 12.28 3.66 4.95
C LYS A 162 13.34 3.97 3.91
N ARG A 163 13.62 3.05 2.99
CA ARG A 163 14.57 3.27 1.90
C ARG A 163 14.14 4.44 1.00
N PHE A 164 12.87 4.50 0.64
CA PHE A 164 12.34 5.50 -0.29
C PHE A 164 11.82 6.77 0.43
N MET A 165 11.37 6.64 1.66
CA MET A 165 10.81 7.72 2.48
C MET A 165 11.42 7.69 3.90
N PRO A 166 12.66 8.18 4.11
CA PRO A 166 13.31 8.11 5.43
C PRO A 166 12.53 8.74 6.58
N TRP A 167 11.64 9.68 6.27
CA TRP A 167 10.78 10.39 7.24
C TRP A 167 9.51 9.62 7.64
N VAL A 168 9.12 8.56 6.90
CA VAL A 168 7.86 7.85 7.15
C VAL A 168 7.91 7.11 8.49
N THR A 169 6.80 7.09 9.21
CA THR A 169 6.64 6.18 10.36
C THR A 169 6.38 4.77 9.83
N THR A 170 7.06 3.77 10.37
CA THR A 170 6.84 2.37 10.00
C THR A 170 6.17 1.61 11.13
N CYS A 171 5.25 0.71 10.79
CA CYS A 171 4.47 -0.11 11.72
C CYS A 171 4.65 -1.58 11.34
N GLU A 172 5.64 -2.24 11.94
CA GLU A 172 5.92 -3.66 11.74
C GLU A 172 4.92 -4.50 12.57
N VAL A 173 4.05 -5.26 11.90
CA VAL A 173 3.06 -6.13 12.52
C VAL A 173 3.40 -7.62 12.39
N LYS A 174 4.42 -7.94 11.61
CA LYS A 174 4.94 -9.30 11.39
C LYS A 174 6.34 -9.27 10.81
N LYS A 175 7.03 -10.43 10.82
CA LYS A 175 8.33 -10.63 10.18
C LYS A 175 8.25 -11.71 9.15
N GLY A 176 8.73 -11.44 7.95
CA GLY A 176 8.83 -12.40 6.88
C GLY A 176 9.96 -13.41 7.10
N LEU A 177 9.72 -14.67 6.76
CA LEU A 177 10.69 -15.76 6.75
C LEU A 177 10.75 -16.46 5.40
N ALA A 178 9.69 -16.35 4.61
CA ALA A 178 9.55 -16.80 3.22
C ALA A 178 8.27 -16.20 2.63
N PHE A 179 8.01 -16.45 1.35
CA PHE A 179 6.83 -15.92 0.63
C PHE A 179 5.49 -16.21 1.32
N ASP A 180 5.33 -17.37 1.96
CA ASP A 180 4.12 -17.82 2.65
C ASP A 180 4.36 -18.18 4.13
N LYS A 181 5.40 -17.61 4.72
CA LYS A 181 5.83 -17.94 6.08
C LYS A 181 6.34 -16.71 6.82
N GLY A 182 5.91 -16.55 8.08
CA GLY A 182 6.37 -15.45 8.92
C GLY A 182 6.10 -15.64 10.41
N MET A 183 6.63 -14.73 11.21
CA MET A 183 6.31 -14.57 12.63
C MET A 183 5.34 -13.41 12.76
N LEU A 184 4.10 -13.69 13.18
CA LEU A 184 3.04 -12.72 13.28
C LEU A 184 2.86 -12.27 14.73
N LEU A 185 2.63 -10.98 14.95
CA LEU A 185 2.20 -10.51 16.26
C LEU A 185 0.83 -11.11 16.61
N ALA A 186 0.62 -11.45 17.88
CA ALA A 186 -0.71 -11.82 18.36
C ALA A 186 -1.69 -10.63 18.16
N PRO A 187 -2.98 -10.88 17.89
CA PRO A 187 -3.92 -9.84 17.46
C PRO A 187 -3.92 -8.59 18.35
N ALA A 188 -4.06 -8.76 19.65
CA ALA A 188 -4.06 -7.63 20.60
C ALA A 188 -2.76 -6.80 20.56
N LYS A 189 -1.62 -7.45 20.33
CA LYS A 189 -0.34 -6.77 20.21
C LYS A 189 -0.22 -6.04 18.87
N ALA A 190 -0.68 -6.65 17.77
CA ALA A 190 -0.70 -6.01 16.47
C ALA A 190 -1.55 -4.72 16.49
N TYR A 191 -2.77 -4.80 17.03
CA TYR A 191 -3.67 -3.64 17.12
C TYR A 191 -3.10 -2.53 18.02
N ALA A 192 -2.47 -2.89 19.14
CA ALA A 192 -1.79 -1.92 20.00
C ALA A 192 -0.62 -1.24 19.27
N THR A 193 0.15 -1.99 18.46
CA THR A 193 1.25 -1.45 17.66
C THR A 193 0.74 -0.52 16.54
N ILE A 194 -0.32 -0.92 15.82
CA ILE A 194 -0.96 -0.07 14.80
C ILE A 194 -1.43 1.23 15.45
N ARG A 195 -2.13 1.14 16.58
CA ARG A 195 -2.63 2.31 17.31
C ARG A 195 -1.49 3.25 17.72
N GLU A 196 -0.45 2.73 18.36
CA GLU A 196 0.71 3.51 18.77
C GLU A 196 1.38 4.23 17.60
N LYS A 197 1.65 3.50 16.50
CA LYS A 197 2.34 4.05 15.34
C LYS A 197 1.49 5.02 14.53
N THR A 198 0.18 4.84 14.51
CA THR A 198 -0.76 5.81 13.91
C THR A 198 -0.73 7.14 14.67
N ILE A 199 -0.82 7.10 16.01
CA ILE A 199 -0.76 8.30 16.85
C ILE A 199 0.60 9.01 16.68
N GLU A 200 1.70 8.25 16.67
CA GLU A 200 3.05 8.76 16.42
C GLU A 200 3.12 9.49 15.06
N ALA A 201 2.63 8.85 13.99
CA ALA A 201 2.67 9.42 12.64
C ALA A 201 1.88 10.72 12.52
N ILE A 202 0.70 10.79 13.14
CA ILE A 202 -0.16 11.97 13.13
C ILE A 202 0.45 13.11 13.95
N ASN A 203 0.98 12.82 15.12
CA ASN A 203 1.65 13.83 15.97
C ASN A 203 2.90 14.42 15.29
N ASP A 204 3.52 13.63 14.39
CA ASP A 204 4.70 14.04 13.62
C ASP A 204 4.37 14.54 12.20
N LEU A 205 3.09 14.74 11.87
CA LEU A 205 2.64 15.12 10.53
C LEU A 205 3.41 16.33 9.95
N LYS A 206 3.67 17.34 10.76
CA LYS A 206 4.40 18.56 10.35
C LYS A 206 5.83 18.31 9.82
N ASN A 207 6.45 17.18 10.18
CA ASN A 207 7.78 16.79 9.74
C ASN A 207 7.74 15.81 8.56
N LYS A 208 6.55 15.35 8.14
CA LYS A 208 6.39 14.48 6.99
C LYS A 208 6.55 15.27 5.69
N LYS A 209 7.13 14.62 4.69
CA LYS A 209 7.39 15.26 3.40
C LYS A 209 6.56 14.59 2.32
N VAL A 210 6.12 15.38 1.35
CA VAL A 210 5.60 14.83 0.10
C VAL A 210 6.76 14.17 -0.66
N TYR A 211 6.51 13.03 -1.28
CA TYR A 211 7.52 12.33 -2.06
C TYR A 211 7.96 13.20 -3.25
N GLU A 212 9.28 13.32 -3.44
CA GLU A 212 9.82 14.10 -4.54
C GLU A 212 9.82 13.28 -5.83
N CYS A 213 8.87 13.59 -6.72
CA CYS A 213 8.81 12.94 -8.02
C CYS A 213 9.76 13.62 -9.02
N PRO A 214 10.45 12.85 -9.88
CA PRO A 214 11.25 13.42 -10.96
C PRO A 214 10.34 14.16 -11.98
N PRO A 215 10.86 15.18 -12.67
CA PRO A 215 10.09 16.00 -13.62
C PRO A 215 9.67 15.24 -14.89
N SER A 216 10.22 14.06 -15.12
CA SER A 216 9.84 13.14 -16.20
C SER A 216 9.98 11.71 -15.68
N VAL A 217 8.98 10.90 -15.94
CA VAL A 217 8.89 9.54 -15.44
C VAL A 217 8.90 8.56 -16.61
N THR A 218 9.84 7.63 -16.57
CA THR A 218 9.84 6.44 -17.42
C THR A 218 9.54 5.22 -16.55
N VAL A 219 8.47 4.52 -16.87
CA VAL A 219 8.10 3.25 -16.21
C VAL A 219 8.43 2.11 -17.15
N THR A 220 9.20 1.16 -16.67
CA THR A 220 9.40 -0.14 -17.33
C THR A 220 8.72 -1.21 -16.50
N GLN A 221 7.86 -1.99 -17.14
CA GLN A 221 7.22 -3.17 -16.54
C GLN A 221 7.71 -4.42 -17.24
N THR A 222 8.23 -5.36 -16.47
CA THR A 222 8.66 -6.68 -16.96
C THR A 222 7.93 -7.79 -16.21
N ALA A 223 7.71 -8.91 -16.86
CA ALA A 223 7.23 -10.15 -16.28
C ALA A 223 7.73 -11.33 -17.11
N PRO A 224 7.89 -12.54 -16.54
CA PRO A 224 8.24 -13.73 -17.30
C PRO A 224 7.26 -13.97 -18.45
N GLU A 225 7.78 -14.39 -19.61
CA GLU A 225 6.99 -14.77 -20.79
C GLU A 225 6.01 -13.72 -21.32
N ARG A 226 6.14 -12.45 -20.86
CA ARG A 226 5.35 -11.31 -21.35
C ARG A 226 6.28 -10.26 -21.95
N PRO A 227 5.88 -9.57 -23.02
CA PRO A 227 6.69 -8.49 -23.58
C PRO A 227 6.88 -7.38 -22.54
N MET A 228 8.09 -6.83 -22.50
CA MET A 228 8.39 -5.65 -21.70
C MET A 228 7.48 -4.49 -22.14
N ARG A 229 6.96 -3.75 -21.17
CA ARG A 229 6.16 -2.55 -21.44
C ARG A 229 6.86 -1.32 -20.90
N VAL A 230 6.92 -0.28 -21.72
CA VAL A 230 7.50 1.00 -21.33
C VAL A 230 6.50 2.12 -21.54
N GLY A 231 6.43 3.02 -20.57
CA GLY A 231 5.63 4.23 -20.67
C GLY A 231 6.41 5.44 -20.17
N VAL A 232 6.19 6.58 -20.80
CA VAL A 232 6.80 7.86 -20.43
C VAL A 232 5.69 8.87 -20.18
N GLY A 233 5.87 9.71 -19.18
CA GLY A 233 4.93 10.78 -18.83
C GLY A 233 5.59 11.91 -18.05
N ALA A 234 4.89 13.02 -17.90
CA ALA A 234 5.31 14.11 -17.03
C ALA A 234 5.19 13.74 -15.53
N ASN A 235 4.42 12.70 -15.22
CA ASN A 235 4.23 12.15 -13.88
C ASN A 235 4.05 10.62 -13.97
N LEU A 236 3.96 9.96 -12.80
CA LEU A 236 3.84 8.51 -12.74
C LEU A 236 2.53 8.01 -13.37
N LYS A 237 1.41 8.67 -13.10
CA LYS A 237 0.08 8.30 -13.63
C LYS A 237 0.08 8.29 -15.15
N GLU A 238 0.60 9.34 -15.78
CA GLU A 238 0.73 9.39 -17.24
C GLU A 238 1.64 8.28 -17.77
N ALA A 239 2.81 8.06 -17.16
CA ALA A 239 3.73 7.01 -17.55
C ALA A 239 3.09 5.63 -17.45
N LEU A 240 2.34 5.35 -16.39
CA LEU A 240 1.60 4.10 -16.21
C LEU A 240 0.50 3.89 -17.26
N LEU A 241 -0.22 4.95 -17.64
CA LEU A 241 -1.26 4.90 -18.66
C LEU A 241 -0.71 4.75 -20.08
N ASN A 242 0.46 5.33 -20.34
CA ASN A 242 1.12 5.34 -21.64
C ASN A 242 1.91 4.06 -21.95
N ARG A 243 1.94 3.07 -21.05
CA ARG A 243 2.73 1.84 -21.24
C ARG A 243 2.29 1.05 -22.47
N LYS A 244 3.25 0.82 -23.37
CA LYS A 244 3.09 -0.01 -24.56
C LYS A 244 4.10 -1.16 -24.52
N ALA A 245 3.70 -2.30 -25.09
CA ALA A 245 4.63 -3.40 -25.30
C ALA A 245 5.73 -2.95 -26.27
N ILE A 246 6.97 -3.30 -25.94
CA ILE A 246 8.08 -3.18 -26.88
C ILE A 246 8.17 -4.53 -27.61
N GLU A 247 8.01 -4.51 -28.92
CA GLU A 247 8.30 -5.66 -29.75
C GLU A 247 9.81 -5.85 -29.76
N GLU A 248 10.30 -7.04 -29.36
CA GLU A 248 11.70 -7.39 -29.58
C GLU A 248 11.94 -7.39 -31.08
N PRO A 249 13.04 -6.78 -31.56
CA PRO A 249 13.38 -6.89 -32.98
C PRO A 249 13.55 -8.38 -33.29
N GLU A 250 12.83 -8.87 -34.32
CA GLU A 250 13.00 -10.24 -34.80
C GLU A 250 14.50 -10.55 -34.91
N ALA A 251 14.93 -11.56 -34.19
CA ALA A 251 16.30 -12.05 -34.27
C ALA A 251 16.54 -12.50 -35.73
N LYS A 252 17.33 -11.70 -36.47
CA LYS A 252 17.74 -11.99 -37.84
C LYS A 252 18.81 -13.08 -37.88
#